data_b06dc1dd5757698e6fdda18a4dd363ed
#
_entry.id   b06dc1dd5757698e6fdda18a4dd363ed
#
_cell.length_a   1.000
_cell.length_b   1.000
_cell.length_c   1.000
_cell.angle_alpha   90.00
_cell.angle_beta   90.00
_cell.angle_gamma   90.00
#
_symmetry.space_group_name_H-M   'P 1'
#
loop_
_entity.id
_entity.type
_entity.pdbx_description
1 polymer ?
#
loop_
_entity_poly.entity_id
_entity_poly.type
_entity_poly.pdbx_seq_one_letter_code
_entity_poly.pdbx_strand_id
1 'polypeptide(L)'
;MKPAQSANSHILLVDDNPDGLLVRRCLLEEVGYRVEIATNGEDGLKLFQSSPFDVVVTDYRMPRMDGAELIQRIRQLKPNTRIILLSGFVDPLGLTEQVTGADVVIAKSSHEPVHLLSWVKRLINRATPRKPPGRQGGGIAQKRAANK
;
A
#
# COMPACT_ATOMS: atom_id res chain seq x y z
N MET A 1 16.20 -14.98 13.91
CA MET A 1 15.08 -14.97 14.20
C MET A 1 14.38 -13.91 13.58
N LYS A 2 13.34 -13.89 13.46
CA LYS A 2 12.74 -13.00 12.84
C LYS A 2 12.48 -11.79 13.56
N PRO A 3 12.52 -10.69 12.95
CA PRO A 3 12.26 -9.48 13.67
C PRO A 3 10.85 -9.50 14.21
N ALA A 4 10.72 -9.18 15.43
CA ALA A 4 9.42 -9.13 16.02
C ALA A 4 8.55 -8.08 15.38
N GLN A 5 9.15 -7.03 14.86
CA GLN A 5 8.35 -6.02 14.21
C GLN A 5 7.59 -6.54 13.04
N SER A 6 8.19 -7.40 12.22
CA SER A 6 7.49 -7.93 11.06
C SER A 6 6.27 -8.71 11.47
N ALA A 7 6.39 -9.52 12.50
CA ALA A 7 5.28 -10.33 12.94
C ALA A 7 4.15 -9.52 13.52
N ASN A 8 4.45 -8.31 14.00
CA ASN A 8 3.41 -7.47 14.58
C ASN A 8 2.91 -6.41 13.62
N SER A 9 3.42 -6.38 12.41
CA SER A 9 3.02 -5.37 11.47
C SER A 9 1.55 -5.49 11.11
N HIS A 10 0.90 -4.37 10.94
CA HIS A 10 -0.53 -4.29 10.76
C HIS A 10 -0.83 -3.83 9.35
N ILE A 11 -1.62 -4.60 8.63
CA ILE A 11 -1.90 -4.36 7.22
C ILE A 11 -3.39 -4.17 7.02
N LEU A 12 -3.74 -3.16 6.23
CA LEU A 12 -5.12 -2.93 5.84
C LEU A 12 -5.30 -3.38 4.39
N LEU A 13 -6.25 -4.28 4.16
CA LEU A 13 -6.61 -4.72 2.81
C LEU A 13 -7.97 -4.17 2.44
N VAL A 14 -8.07 -3.54 1.28
CA VAL A 14 -9.33 -2.98 0.81
C VAL A 14 -9.63 -3.51 -0.59
N ASP A 15 -10.75 -4.17 -0.75
CA ASP A 15 -11.15 -4.75 -2.04
C ASP A 15 -12.63 -5.06 -1.94
N ASP A 16 -13.39 -4.76 -2.99
CA ASP A 16 -14.82 -5.06 -2.97
C ASP A 16 -15.13 -6.52 -3.30
N ASN A 17 -14.11 -7.31 -3.64
CA ASN A 17 -14.29 -8.73 -3.91
C ASN A 17 -13.91 -9.53 -2.65
N PRO A 18 -14.91 -10.12 -1.96
CA PRO A 18 -14.61 -10.81 -0.70
C PRO A 18 -13.69 -12.01 -0.86
N ASP A 19 -13.75 -12.69 -2.00
CA ASP A 19 -12.90 -13.85 -2.22
C ASP A 19 -11.44 -13.42 -2.32
N GLY A 20 -11.17 -12.35 -3.04
CA GLY A 20 -9.81 -11.82 -3.13
C GLY A 20 -9.29 -11.36 -1.78
N LEU A 21 -10.14 -10.72 -1.00
CA LEU A 21 -9.75 -10.30 0.35
C LEU A 21 -9.36 -11.49 1.21
N LEU A 22 -10.16 -12.54 1.17
CA LEU A 22 -9.90 -13.71 2.00
C LEU A 22 -8.59 -14.37 1.65
N VAL A 23 -8.33 -14.52 0.36
CA VAL A 23 -7.08 -15.16 -0.09
C VAL A 23 -5.88 -14.35 0.35
N ARG A 24 -5.90 -13.05 0.12
CA ARG A 24 -4.76 -12.21 0.48
C ARG A 24 -4.58 -12.12 1.98
N ARG A 25 -5.68 -12.07 2.72
CA ARG A 25 -5.61 -12.07 4.17
C ARG A 25 -4.93 -13.33 4.68
N CYS A 26 -5.33 -14.49 4.15
CA CYS A 26 -4.72 -15.75 4.57
C CYS A 26 -3.23 -15.77 4.29
N LEU A 27 -2.84 -15.31 3.11
CA LEU A 27 -1.42 -15.29 2.75
C LEU A 27 -0.60 -14.42 3.68
N LEU A 28 -1.12 -13.25 4.00
CA LEU A 28 -0.39 -12.32 4.85
C LEU A 28 -0.36 -12.77 6.30
N GLU A 29 -1.46 -13.32 6.78
CA GLU A 29 -1.51 -13.82 8.14
C GLU A 29 -0.59 -15.02 8.35
N GLU A 30 -0.43 -15.83 7.32
CA GLU A 30 0.46 -16.96 7.39
C GLU A 30 1.91 -16.55 7.64
N VAL A 31 2.29 -15.39 7.15
CA VAL A 31 3.63 -14.87 7.35
C VAL A 31 3.77 -14.20 8.72
N GLY A 32 2.67 -13.94 9.40
CA GLY A 32 2.70 -13.39 10.74
C GLY A 32 2.17 -11.98 10.87
N TYR A 33 1.66 -11.39 9.79
CA TYR A 33 1.12 -10.03 9.87
C TYR A 33 -0.29 -10.04 10.46
N ARG A 34 -0.66 -8.94 11.09
CA ARG A 34 -2.04 -8.71 11.51
C ARG A 34 -2.74 -8.00 10.39
N VAL A 35 -3.91 -8.50 9.99
CA VAL A 35 -4.60 -7.98 8.81
C VAL A 35 -6.03 -7.60 9.16
N GLU A 36 -6.43 -6.40 8.75
CA GLU A 36 -7.83 -6.00 8.80
C GLU A 36 -8.30 -5.76 7.38
N ILE A 37 -9.56 -6.04 7.13
CA ILE A 37 -10.11 -5.95 5.79
C ILE A 37 -11.27 -4.98 5.74
N ALA A 38 -11.44 -4.36 4.57
CA ALA A 38 -12.60 -3.53 4.28
C ALA A 38 -13.07 -3.85 2.87
N THR A 39 -14.37 -3.82 2.65
CA THR A 39 -14.94 -4.20 1.36
C THR A 39 -15.25 -3.01 0.47
N ASN A 40 -14.91 -1.81 0.90
CA ASN A 40 -15.06 -0.61 0.08
C ASN A 40 -14.13 0.47 0.60
N GLY A 41 -13.97 1.51 -0.20
CA GLY A 41 -13.03 2.58 0.14
C GLY A 41 -13.41 3.35 1.39
N GLU A 42 -14.71 3.60 1.57
CA GLU A 42 -15.15 4.37 2.74
C GLU A 42 -14.85 3.64 4.03
N ASP A 43 -15.14 2.34 4.07
CA ASP A 43 -14.86 1.54 5.26
C ASP A 43 -13.36 1.40 5.47
N GLY A 44 -12.60 1.29 4.38
CA GLY A 44 -11.15 1.27 4.48
C GLY A 44 -10.61 2.55 5.11
N LEU A 45 -11.14 3.69 4.69
CA LEU A 45 -10.72 4.97 5.23
C LEU A 45 -11.07 5.07 6.71
N LYS A 46 -12.24 4.61 7.11
CA LYS A 46 -12.63 4.62 8.51
C LYS A 46 -11.69 3.77 9.36
N LEU A 47 -11.35 2.58 8.88
CA LEU A 47 -10.40 1.73 9.60
C LEU A 47 -9.04 2.41 9.69
N PHE A 48 -8.61 3.03 8.61
CA PHE A 48 -7.33 3.71 8.59
C PHE A 48 -7.27 4.83 9.62
N GLN A 49 -8.38 5.52 9.79
CA GLN A 49 -8.45 6.61 10.77
C GLN A 49 -8.50 6.12 12.20
N SER A 50 -8.98 4.91 12.42
CA SER A 50 -9.20 4.41 13.77
C SER A 50 -8.04 3.59 14.32
N SER A 51 -7.09 3.20 13.49
CA SER A 51 -5.96 2.36 13.92
C SER A 51 -4.73 2.67 13.10
N PRO A 52 -3.53 2.47 13.66
CA PRO A 52 -2.33 2.64 12.86
C PRO A 52 -2.09 1.41 12.00
N PHE A 53 -1.70 1.64 10.76
CA PHE A 53 -1.37 0.56 9.83
C PHE A 53 0.02 0.81 9.26
N ASP A 54 0.77 -0.26 9.06
CA ASP A 54 2.11 -0.16 8.49
C ASP A 54 2.08 -0.15 6.98
N VAL A 55 1.11 -0.86 6.38
CA VAL A 55 0.96 -0.92 4.93
C VAL A 55 -0.53 -0.98 4.61
N VAL A 56 -0.93 -0.27 3.57
CA VAL A 56 -2.29 -0.34 3.04
C VAL A 56 -2.20 -0.97 1.66
N VAL A 57 -3.03 -1.98 1.42
CA VAL A 57 -3.13 -2.61 0.12
C VAL A 57 -4.56 -2.41 -0.36
N THR A 58 -4.74 -1.76 -1.50
CA THR A 58 -6.07 -1.51 -2.01
C THR A 58 -6.20 -1.90 -3.46
N ASP A 59 -7.35 -2.44 -3.81
CA ASP A 59 -7.71 -2.65 -5.20
C ASP A 59 -8.03 -1.30 -5.82
N TYR A 60 -7.88 -1.19 -7.13
CA TYR A 60 -8.23 0.05 -7.82
C TYR A 60 -9.73 0.15 -8.04
N ARG A 61 -10.33 -0.90 -8.60
CA ARG A 61 -11.73 -0.82 -8.98
C ARG A 61 -12.65 -1.14 -7.82
N MET A 62 -13.31 -0.13 -7.34
CA MET A 62 -14.30 -0.28 -6.27
C MET A 62 -15.38 0.75 -6.54
N PRO A 63 -16.65 0.43 -6.22
CA PRO A 63 -17.72 1.40 -6.42
C PRO A 63 -17.58 2.59 -5.49
N ARG A 64 -18.03 3.72 -5.93
CA ARG A 64 -18.08 4.98 -5.20
C ARG A 64 -16.71 5.59 -4.97
N MET A 65 -15.85 4.97 -4.19
CA MET A 65 -14.51 5.47 -3.96
C MET A 65 -13.55 4.43 -4.49
N ASP A 66 -12.85 4.73 -5.58
CA ASP A 66 -11.87 3.79 -6.13
C ASP A 66 -10.56 3.88 -5.37
N GLY A 67 -9.63 3.00 -5.73
CA GLY A 67 -8.35 2.93 -5.03
C GLY A 67 -7.53 4.20 -5.12
N ALA A 68 -7.58 4.89 -6.24
CA ALA A 68 -6.82 6.12 -6.39
C ALA A 68 -7.36 7.22 -5.46
N GLU A 69 -8.66 7.30 -5.35
CA GLU A 69 -9.25 8.28 -4.43
C GLU A 69 -8.94 7.93 -2.98
N LEU A 70 -9.02 6.65 -2.64
CA LEU A 70 -8.66 6.20 -1.29
C LEU A 70 -7.23 6.59 -0.96
N ILE A 71 -6.32 6.37 -1.89
CA ILE A 71 -4.92 6.73 -1.70
C ILE A 71 -4.76 8.22 -1.45
N GLN A 72 -5.46 9.04 -2.21
CA GLN A 72 -5.37 10.47 -2.01
C GLN A 72 -5.87 10.89 -0.64
N ARG A 73 -6.96 10.29 -0.17
CA ARG A 73 -7.48 10.59 1.14
C ARG A 73 -6.51 10.18 2.23
N ILE A 74 -5.89 9.01 2.08
CA ILE A 74 -4.90 8.54 3.04
C ILE A 74 -3.69 9.46 3.05
N ARG A 75 -3.23 9.90 1.88
CA ARG A 75 -2.08 10.80 1.80
C ARG A 75 -2.33 12.13 2.49
N GLN A 76 -3.58 12.59 2.45
CA GLN A 76 -3.92 13.82 3.16
C GLN A 76 -3.85 13.64 4.68
N LEU A 77 -4.14 12.43 5.16
CA LEU A 77 -4.11 12.15 6.59
C LEU A 77 -2.71 11.81 7.08
N LYS A 78 -2.02 10.94 6.35
CA LYS A 78 -0.67 10.51 6.70
C LYS A 78 0.15 10.36 5.43
N PRO A 79 0.88 11.39 5.03
CA PRO A 79 1.59 11.37 3.73
C PRO A 79 2.61 10.25 3.57
N ASN A 80 3.18 9.77 4.67
CA ASN A 80 4.23 8.76 4.58
C ASN A 80 3.73 7.33 4.70
N THR A 81 2.42 7.11 4.62
CA THR A 81 1.87 5.77 4.67
C THR A 81 2.36 4.97 3.47
N ARG A 82 2.70 3.72 3.70
CA ARG A 82 3.13 2.85 2.61
C ARG A 82 1.92 2.20 1.99
N ILE A 83 1.79 2.35 0.68
CA ILE A 83 0.57 1.95 -0.01
C ILE A 83 0.90 1.14 -1.25
N ILE A 84 0.22 0.01 -1.40
CA ILE A 84 0.28 -0.83 -2.59
C ILE A 84 -1.08 -0.79 -3.27
N LEU A 85 -1.08 -0.53 -4.56
CA LEU A 85 -2.29 -0.55 -5.38
C LEU A 85 -2.29 -1.79 -6.24
N LEU A 86 -3.39 -2.53 -6.23
CA LEU A 86 -3.56 -3.69 -7.10
C LEU A 86 -4.51 -3.31 -8.23
N SER A 87 -4.14 -3.62 -9.46
CA SER A 87 -4.96 -3.25 -10.59
C SER A 87 -4.94 -4.33 -11.65
N GLY A 88 -6.10 -4.64 -12.19
CA GLY A 88 -6.22 -5.58 -13.30
C GLY A 88 -5.94 -4.94 -14.65
N PHE A 89 -5.96 -3.61 -14.71
CA PHE A 89 -5.81 -2.91 -15.98
C PHE A 89 -4.84 -1.76 -15.84
N VAL A 90 -3.60 -2.08 -15.55
CA VAL A 90 -2.62 -1.04 -15.29
C VAL A 90 -2.35 -0.20 -16.53
N ASP A 91 -2.01 -0.87 -17.63
CA ASP A 91 -1.58 -0.14 -18.82
C ASP A 91 -2.66 0.69 -19.46
N PRO A 92 -3.84 0.12 -19.73
CA PRO A 92 -4.86 0.94 -20.40
C PRO A 92 -5.31 2.14 -19.60
N LEU A 93 -5.21 2.07 -18.28
CA LEU A 93 -5.66 3.18 -17.44
C LEU A 93 -4.52 4.11 -17.05
N GLY A 94 -3.28 3.75 -17.35
CA GLY A 94 -2.15 4.57 -16.97
C GLY A 94 -1.98 4.70 -15.47
N LEU A 95 -2.31 3.66 -14.73
CA LEU A 95 -2.24 3.70 -13.27
C LEU A 95 -0.81 3.43 -12.83
N THR A 96 -0.05 4.47 -12.66
CA THR A 96 1.33 4.37 -12.21
C THR A 96 1.42 4.86 -10.78
N GLU A 97 2.57 4.63 -10.17
CA GLU A 97 2.81 5.15 -8.82
C GLU A 97 2.70 6.66 -8.78
N GLN A 98 3.20 7.34 -9.79
CA GLN A 98 3.16 8.79 -9.82
C GLN A 98 1.75 9.32 -9.96
N VAL A 99 0.95 8.68 -10.80
CA VAL A 99 -0.41 9.15 -11.03
C VAL A 99 -1.31 8.87 -9.83
N THR A 100 -1.15 7.69 -9.22
CA THR A 100 -2.06 7.28 -8.16
C THR A 100 -1.59 7.69 -6.77
N GLY A 101 -0.30 7.94 -6.61
CA GLY A 101 0.27 8.22 -5.30
C GLY A 101 0.63 6.98 -4.51
N ALA A 102 0.48 5.79 -5.08
CA ALA A 102 0.90 4.56 -4.42
C ALA A 102 2.40 4.44 -4.44
N ASP A 103 2.95 3.74 -3.45
CA ASP A 103 4.37 3.43 -3.47
C ASP A 103 4.67 2.35 -4.50
N VAL A 104 3.74 1.44 -4.72
CA VAL A 104 3.90 0.35 -5.67
C VAL A 104 2.55 0.06 -6.31
N VAL A 105 2.57 -0.19 -7.62
CA VAL A 105 1.39 -0.66 -8.33
C VAL A 105 1.68 -2.06 -8.84
N ILE A 106 0.84 -3.02 -8.48
CA ILE A 106 1.03 -4.40 -8.86
C ILE A 106 -0.12 -4.84 -9.75
N ALA A 107 0.20 -5.42 -10.89
CA ALA A 107 -0.82 -5.97 -11.78
C ALA A 107 -1.38 -7.26 -11.21
N LYS A 108 -2.69 -7.40 -11.26
CA LYS A 108 -3.34 -8.63 -10.83
C LYS A 108 -3.08 -9.70 -11.90
N SER A 109 -2.38 -10.76 -11.49
CA SER A 109 -2.05 -11.85 -12.38
C SER A 109 -1.82 -13.08 -11.52
N SER A 110 -1.45 -14.18 -12.15
CA SER A 110 -1.15 -15.39 -11.37
C SER A 110 0.06 -15.22 -10.48
N HIS A 111 0.90 -14.22 -10.74
CA HIS A 111 2.08 -13.97 -9.92
C HIS A 111 1.84 -12.92 -8.84
N GLU A 112 0.64 -12.36 -8.80
CA GLU A 112 0.36 -11.26 -7.87
C GLU A 112 0.57 -11.66 -6.40
N PRO A 113 0.18 -12.86 -5.95
CA PRO A 113 0.39 -13.18 -4.53
C PRO A 113 1.85 -13.15 -4.12
N VAL A 114 2.74 -13.65 -4.97
CA VAL A 114 4.17 -13.63 -4.67
C VAL A 114 4.69 -12.20 -4.65
N HIS A 115 4.28 -11.39 -5.62
CA HIS A 115 4.69 -10.00 -5.67
C HIS A 115 4.17 -9.22 -4.48
N LEU A 116 2.94 -9.49 -4.08
CA LEU A 116 2.35 -8.80 -2.93
C LEU A 116 3.15 -9.09 -1.66
N LEU A 117 3.42 -10.35 -1.39
CA LEU A 117 4.18 -10.71 -0.19
C LEU A 117 5.57 -10.08 -0.20
N SER A 118 6.22 -10.11 -1.35
CA SER A 118 7.55 -9.54 -1.49
C SER A 118 7.54 -8.04 -1.23
N TRP A 119 6.59 -7.32 -1.80
CA TRP A 119 6.53 -5.87 -1.64
C TRP A 119 6.12 -5.45 -0.24
N VAL A 120 5.19 -6.19 0.38
CA VAL A 120 4.81 -5.88 1.76
C VAL A 120 6.04 -6.00 2.65
N LYS A 121 6.80 -7.08 2.49
CA LYS A 121 8.00 -7.28 3.28
C LYS A 121 9.01 -6.15 3.06
N ARG A 122 9.22 -5.77 1.80
CA ARG A 122 10.14 -4.69 1.50
C ARG A 122 9.72 -3.37 2.11
N LEU A 123 8.43 -3.04 1.99
CA LEU A 123 7.96 -1.76 2.50
C LEU A 123 8.05 -1.71 4.01
N ILE A 124 7.76 -2.80 4.69
CA ILE A 124 7.87 -2.85 6.13
C ILE A 124 9.33 -2.73 6.58
N ASN A 125 10.22 -3.42 5.90
CA ASN A 125 11.63 -3.37 6.26
C ASN A 125 12.25 -2.01 5.99
N ARG A 126 11.68 -1.23 5.08
CA ARG A 126 12.14 0.13 4.82
C ARG A 126 11.46 1.15 5.68
N ALA A 127 10.65 0.68 6.61
CA ALA A 127 9.87 1.59 7.41
C ALA A 127 10.75 2.53 8.19
N THR A 128 11.87 2.04 8.65
CA THR A 128 12.71 2.84 9.46
C THR A 128 14.11 2.65 9.07
N PRO A 129 14.79 3.64 8.78
CA PRO A 129 14.32 4.99 8.66
C PRO A 129 13.93 5.24 7.25
N ARG A 130 12.73 5.61 7.06
CA ARG A 130 12.32 5.94 5.74
C ARG A 130 12.80 7.33 5.45
N LYS A 131 13.42 7.52 4.27
CA LYS A 131 13.89 8.79 3.98
C LYS A 131 12.79 9.68 3.69
N PRO A 132 12.80 10.89 4.20
CA PRO A 132 11.79 11.87 3.85
C PRO A 132 11.83 12.09 2.37
N PRO A 133 10.72 12.19 1.76
CA PRO A 133 10.71 12.39 0.35
C PRO A 133 11.32 13.70 -0.02
N GLY A 134 11.34 14.35 0.57
CA GLY A 134 11.88 15.45 0.18
C GLY A 134 12.99 15.69 -0.40
N ARG A 135 13.20 15.57 -0.20
CA ARG A 135 13.99 15.75 -0.60
C ARG A 135 14.07 15.46 -1.61
N GLN A 136 13.58 15.25 -1.85
CA GLN A 136 13.47 15.22 -2.71
C GLN A 136 12.97 15.45 -3.32
N GLY A 137 13.23 15.52 -3.20
CA GLY A 137 12.92 15.90 -3.82
C GLY A 137 12.92 16.06 -4.13
N GLY A 138 13.52 16.09 -3.92
CA GLY A 138 13.66 16.32 -4.28
C GLY A 138 14.05 16.34 -4.33
N GLY A 139 14.67 16.43 -4.30
CA GLY A 139 15.12 16.63 -4.56
C GLY A 139 15.65 16.64 -4.52
N ILE A 140 16.31 16.76 -4.68
CA ILE A 140 16.87 17.15 -4.80
C ILE A 140 17.24 17.41 -4.79
N ALA A 141 17.54 17.30 -4.86
CA ALA A 141 17.97 17.83 -5.05
C ALA A 141 18.34 17.97 -4.92
N GLN A 142 18.90 17.83 -4.82
CA GLN A 142 19.27 18.24 -4.92
C GLN A 142 19.63 18.17 -4.82
N LYS A 143 20.09 18.00 -4.81
CA LYS A 143 20.47 18.32 -4.94
C LYS A 143 20.76 18.35 -4.94
N ARG A 144 21.23 18.19 -4.87
CA ARG A 144 21.56 18.63 -5.11
C ARG A 144 21.79 18.75 -5.14
N ALA A 145 21.91 18.48 -5.13
CA ALA A 145 22.12 18.93 -5.37
C ALA A 145 22.44 19.00 -5.18
N ALA A 146 22.84 18.76 -5.11
CA ALA A 146 23.04 19.05 -5.18
C ALA A 146 23.33 18.95 -4.94
N ASN A 147 23.87 18.74 -4.95
CA ASN A 147 24.02 18.91 -4.98
C ASN A 147 24.03 18.69 -4.96
N LYS A 148 24.34 18.32 -4.92
CA LYS A 148 24.28 18.36 -5.23
C LYS A 148 24.22 18.56 -5.31
#